data_1a6dd2ddf92a47ce4987e5deefcaed1a
#
_entry.id   1a6dd2ddf92a47ce4987e5deefcaed1a
#
_cell.length_a   1.000
_cell.length_b   1.000
_cell.length_c   1.000
_cell.angle_alpha   90.00
_cell.angle_beta   90.00
_cell.angle_gamma   90.00
#
_symmetry.space_group_name_H-M   'P 1'
#
loop_
_entity.id
_entity.type
_entity.pdbx_description
1 polymer ?
#
loop_
_entity_poly.entity_id
_entity_poly.type
_entity_poly.pdbx_seq_one_letter_code
_entity_poly.pdbx_strand_id
1 'polypeptide(L)'
;MNNNTRVYRMSFAGVYPHYIAKAEKKGRTKAEADKIIYWLTGYDEKALQQVIDDKTDFENFFNQAPKMNPNVSKITGVICSYRVEEIEDPIMQKVRYLDKLIDELAKGKAMEKILRD
;
A
#
# COMPACT_ATOMS: atom_id res chain seq x y z
N MET A 1 -5.49 22.20 -10.73
CA MET A 1 -4.26 21.48 -10.32
C MET A 1 -4.61 20.09 -9.81
N ASN A 2 -3.88 19.11 -10.28
CA ASN A 2 -4.15 17.73 -9.91
C ASN A 2 -3.50 17.39 -8.57
N ASN A 3 -4.28 17.03 -7.55
CA ASN A 3 -3.77 16.64 -6.24
C ASN A 3 -2.93 15.36 -6.27
N ASN A 4 -3.04 14.57 -7.34
CA ASN A 4 -2.28 13.33 -7.49
C ASN A 4 -0.77 13.58 -7.54
N THR A 5 -0.34 14.67 -8.17
CA THR A 5 1.09 15.01 -8.24
C THR A 5 1.70 15.18 -6.86
N ARG A 6 0.94 15.73 -5.92
CA ARG A 6 1.40 15.90 -4.54
C ARG A 6 1.65 14.56 -3.87
N VAL A 7 0.74 13.61 -4.06
CA VAL A 7 0.90 12.25 -3.51
C VAL A 7 2.08 11.54 -4.17
N TYR A 8 2.27 11.71 -5.47
CA TYR A 8 3.39 11.10 -6.20
C TYR A 8 4.74 11.47 -5.57
N ARG A 9 4.87 12.70 -5.09
CA ARG A 9 6.13 13.23 -4.54
C ARG A 9 6.33 12.92 -3.06
N MET A 10 5.31 12.42 -2.37
CA MET A 10 5.44 12.04 -0.97
C MET A 10 6.37 10.84 -0.85
N SER A 11 7.31 10.89 0.09
CA SER A 11 8.19 9.74 0.31
C SER A 11 7.41 8.59 0.94
N PHE A 12 7.66 7.37 0.47
CA PHE A 12 7.10 6.18 1.11
C PHE A 12 7.52 6.11 2.58
N ALA A 13 8.79 6.46 2.86
CA ALA A 13 9.32 6.47 4.22
C ALA A 13 8.54 7.38 5.17
N GLY A 14 8.01 8.49 4.67
CA GLY A 14 7.23 9.43 5.48
C GLY A 14 5.84 8.89 5.83
N VAL A 15 5.27 8.05 4.99
CA VAL A 15 3.92 7.50 5.18
C VAL A 15 3.96 6.13 5.84
N TYR A 16 5.00 5.35 5.61
CA TYR A 16 5.15 3.99 6.14
C TYR A 16 4.87 3.89 7.65
N PRO A 17 5.43 4.77 8.52
CA PRO A 17 5.14 4.68 9.95
C PRO A 17 3.65 4.82 10.28
N HIS A 18 2.90 5.57 9.47
CA HIS A 18 1.46 5.74 9.67
C HIS A 18 0.71 4.43 9.40
N TYR A 19 1.13 3.67 8.39
CA TYR A 19 0.55 2.35 8.11
C TYR A 19 0.81 1.40 9.29
N ILE A 20 2.03 1.40 9.80
CA ILE A 20 2.41 0.56 10.94
C ILE A 20 1.61 0.95 12.18
N ALA A 21 1.53 2.26 12.48
CA ALA A 21 0.79 2.77 13.62
C ALA A 21 -0.70 2.40 13.53
N LYS A 22 -1.29 2.52 12.35
CA LYS A 22 -2.70 2.16 12.13
C LYS A 22 -2.95 0.69 12.44
N ALA A 23 -2.06 -0.20 12.02
CA ALA A 23 -2.16 -1.63 12.29
C ALA A 23 -1.99 -1.91 13.79
N GLU A 24 -0.95 -1.37 14.39
CA GLU A 24 -0.63 -1.61 15.80
C GLU A 24 -1.70 -1.09 16.75
N LYS A 25 -2.29 0.04 16.42
CA LYS A 25 -3.39 0.61 17.22
C LYS A 25 -4.58 -0.33 17.33
N LYS A 26 -4.75 -1.20 16.37
CA LYS A 26 -5.84 -2.19 16.32
C LYS A 26 -5.38 -3.60 16.72
N GLY A 27 -4.19 -3.71 17.31
CA GLY A 27 -3.69 -5.01 17.78
C GLY A 27 -3.07 -5.88 16.68
N ARG A 28 -2.83 -5.33 15.50
CA ARG A 28 -2.13 -6.06 14.43
C ARG A 28 -0.65 -5.74 14.50
N THR A 29 0.16 -6.44 13.72
CA THR A 29 1.62 -6.33 13.82
C THR A 29 2.25 -5.67 12.61
N LYS A 30 3.47 -5.12 12.83
CA LYS A 30 4.29 -4.60 11.76
C LYS A 30 4.55 -5.67 10.70
N ALA A 31 4.83 -6.92 11.14
CA ALA A 31 5.08 -8.03 10.22
C ALA A 31 3.90 -8.28 9.29
N GLU A 32 2.67 -8.15 9.78
CA GLU A 32 1.48 -8.31 8.97
C GLU A 32 1.36 -7.18 7.94
N ALA A 33 1.61 -5.94 8.36
CA ALA A 33 1.59 -4.79 7.45
C ALA A 33 2.67 -4.93 6.37
N ASP A 34 3.87 -5.33 6.76
CA ASP A 34 4.98 -5.54 5.82
C ASP A 34 4.65 -6.63 4.81
N LYS A 35 4.02 -7.71 5.27
CA LYS A 35 3.62 -8.81 4.39
C LYS A 35 2.63 -8.35 3.32
N ILE A 36 1.72 -7.44 3.68
CA ILE A 36 0.79 -6.83 2.72
C ILE A 36 1.57 -6.07 1.65
N ILE A 37 2.56 -5.30 2.06
CA ILE A 37 3.38 -4.51 1.13
C ILE A 37 4.14 -5.44 0.19
N TYR A 38 4.75 -6.51 0.71
CA TYR A 38 5.48 -7.49 -0.10
C TYR A 38 4.55 -8.16 -1.12
N TRP A 39 3.37 -8.55 -0.67
CA TRP A 39 2.37 -9.18 -1.55
C TRP A 39 1.97 -8.25 -2.69
N LEU A 40 1.72 -6.98 -2.36
CA LEU A 40 1.23 -6.00 -3.33
C LEU A 40 2.28 -5.68 -4.39
N THR A 41 3.53 -5.52 -4.00
CA THR A 41 4.58 -4.89 -4.81
C THR A 41 5.67 -5.83 -5.28
N GLY A 42 5.84 -6.96 -4.62
CA GLY A 42 6.96 -7.86 -4.90
C GLY A 42 8.29 -7.44 -4.26
N TYR A 43 8.32 -6.33 -3.53
CA TYR A 43 9.51 -5.99 -2.74
C TYR A 43 9.70 -7.06 -1.66
N ASP A 44 10.96 -7.37 -1.35
CA ASP A 44 11.30 -8.17 -0.17
C ASP A 44 11.73 -7.21 0.96
N GLU A 45 12.06 -7.78 2.11
CA GLU A 45 12.47 -7.01 3.29
C GLU A 45 13.63 -6.06 2.98
N LYS A 46 14.66 -6.57 2.31
CA LYS A 46 15.86 -5.80 1.99
C LYS A 46 15.55 -4.67 1.01
N ALA A 47 14.79 -4.97 -0.03
CA ALA A 47 14.44 -3.98 -1.05
C ALA A 47 13.52 -2.90 -0.46
N LEU A 48 12.58 -3.28 0.40
CA LEU A 48 11.72 -2.33 1.08
C LEU A 48 12.53 -1.40 1.99
N GLN A 49 13.50 -1.96 2.73
CA GLN A 49 14.36 -1.15 3.59
C GLN A 49 15.15 -0.14 2.76
N GLN A 50 15.61 -0.54 1.56
CA GLN A 50 16.32 0.37 0.67
C GLN A 50 15.42 1.52 0.21
N VAL A 51 14.16 1.23 -0.11
CA VAL A 51 13.17 2.26 -0.46
C VAL A 51 13.01 3.27 0.68
N ILE A 52 12.96 2.79 1.91
CA ILE A 52 12.82 3.64 3.10
C ILE A 52 14.07 4.49 3.28
N ASP A 53 15.25 3.89 3.19
CA ASP A 53 16.53 4.57 3.37
C ASP A 53 16.75 5.66 2.31
N ASP A 54 16.34 5.39 1.08
CA ASP A 54 16.49 6.31 -0.05
C ASP A 54 15.38 7.36 -0.10
N LYS A 55 14.39 7.26 0.76
CA LYS A 55 13.22 8.16 0.78
C LYS A 55 12.52 8.22 -0.58
N THR A 56 12.42 7.07 -1.24
CA THR A 56 11.79 6.94 -2.55
C THR A 56 10.34 7.43 -2.48
N ASP A 57 9.94 8.27 -3.45
CA ASP A 57 8.58 8.76 -3.50
C ASP A 57 7.61 7.68 -3.99
N PHE A 58 6.30 7.92 -3.83
CA PHE A 58 5.28 6.93 -4.21
C PHE A 58 5.31 6.61 -5.70
N GLU A 59 5.54 7.60 -6.55
CA GLU A 59 5.59 7.35 -7.99
C GLU A 59 6.69 6.33 -8.32
N ASN A 60 7.90 6.58 -7.82
CA ASN A 60 9.03 5.67 -8.07
C ASN A 60 8.89 4.37 -7.32
N PHE A 61 8.32 4.40 -6.12
CA PHE A 61 8.06 3.19 -5.35
C PHE A 61 7.24 2.18 -6.16
N PHE A 62 6.15 2.63 -6.77
CA PHE A 62 5.31 1.74 -7.57
C PHE A 62 5.89 1.47 -8.96
N ASN A 63 6.55 2.45 -9.58
CA ASN A 63 7.18 2.25 -10.89
C ASN A 63 8.34 1.26 -10.83
N GLN A 64 9.04 1.21 -9.71
CA GLN A 64 10.18 0.30 -9.51
C GLN A 64 9.80 -1.00 -8.81
N ALA A 65 8.52 -1.17 -8.48
CA ALA A 65 8.05 -2.39 -7.81
C ALA A 65 8.43 -3.62 -8.64
N PRO A 66 9.12 -4.60 -8.04
CA PRO A 66 9.61 -5.76 -8.82
C PRO A 66 8.50 -6.53 -9.52
N LYS A 67 7.36 -6.69 -8.85
CA LYS A 67 6.22 -7.38 -9.45
C LYS A 67 4.92 -6.99 -8.73
N MET A 68 4.16 -6.08 -9.32
CA MET A 68 2.82 -5.80 -8.82
C MET A 68 1.99 -7.07 -8.92
N ASN A 69 1.25 -7.39 -7.85
CA ASN A 69 0.47 -8.61 -7.82
C ASN A 69 -0.68 -8.53 -8.83
N PRO A 70 -0.84 -9.51 -9.73
CA PRO A 70 -1.92 -9.47 -10.72
C PRO A 70 -3.32 -9.54 -10.08
N ASN A 71 -3.42 -10.04 -8.86
CA ASN A 71 -4.69 -10.16 -8.15
C ASN A 71 -5.18 -8.84 -7.54
N VAL A 72 -4.51 -7.72 -7.82
CA VAL A 72 -5.00 -6.41 -7.40
C VAL A 72 -6.40 -6.11 -7.95
N SER A 73 -6.77 -6.72 -9.07
CA SER A 73 -8.12 -6.59 -9.62
C SER A 73 -9.21 -7.12 -8.68
N LYS A 74 -8.83 -7.95 -7.71
CA LYS A 74 -9.75 -8.46 -6.69
C LYS A 74 -9.91 -7.50 -5.51
N ILE A 75 -9.12 -6.43 -5.46
CA ILE A 75 -9.24 -5.40 -4.42
C ILE A 75 -10.34 -4.47 -4.85
N THR A 76 -11.46 -4.47 -4.13
CA THR A 76 -12.63 -3.66 -4.45
C THR A 76 -13.15 -2.95 -3.21
N GLY A 77 -14.01 -1.99 -3.42
CA GLY A 77 -14.67 -1.29 -2.32
C GLY A 77 -14.19 0.13 -2.15
N VAL A 78 -14.64 0.77 -1.09
CA VAL A 78 -14.40 2.20 -0.85
C VAL A 78 -13.28 2.40 0.16
N ILE A 79 -12.38 3.33 -0.16
CA ILE A 79 -11.36 3.83 0.75
C ILE A 79 -11.19 5.33 0.49
N CYS A 80 -11.14 6.13 1.54
CA CYS A 80 -10.99 7.59 1.42
C CYS A 80 -12.03 8.21 0.48
N SER A 81 -13.28 7.69 0.53
CA SER A 81 -14.43 8.15 -0.28
C SER A 81 -14.36 7.79 -1.78
N TYR A 82 -13.39 6.93 -2.17
CA TYR A 82 -13.26 6.50 -3.57
C TYR A 82 -13.43 4.99 -3.66
N ARG A 83 -14.06 4.53 -4.76
CA ARG A 83 -14.04 3.11 -5.10
C ARG A 83 -12.71 2.82 -5.79
N VAL A 84 -11.92 1.90 -5.20
CA VAL A 84 -10.57 1.63 -5.72
C VAL A 84 -10.58 1.11 -7.15
N GLU A 85 -11.57 0.31 -7.50
CA GLU A 85 -11.71 -0.24 -8.85
C GLU A 85 -12.05 0.80 -9.91
N GLU A 86 -12.49 1.98 -9.49
CA GLU A 86 -12.89 3.07 -10.41
C GLU A 86 -11.83 4.15 -10.55
N ILE A 87 -10.72 4.07 -9.83
CA ILE A 87 -9.67 5.08 -9.89
C ILE A 87 -8.91 4.94 -11.22
N GLU A 88 -8.91 6.01 -12.01
CA GLU A 88 -8.32 5.99 -13.35
C GLU A 88 -6.81 6.20 -13.36
N ASP A 89 -6.28 7.00 -12.44
CA ASP A 89 -4.86 7.26 -12.36
C ASP A 89 -4.12 6.03 -11.84
N PRO A 90 -3.19 5.42 -12.61
CA PRO A 90 -2.55 4.17 -12.21
C PRO A 90 -1.77 4.24 -10.89
N ILE A 91 -1.05 5.32 -10.64
CA ILE A 91 -0.29 5.47 -9.41
C ILE A 91 -1.22 5.67 -8.22
N MET A 92 -2.22 6.54 -8.37
CA MET A 92 -3.20 6.76 -7.30
C MET A 92 -3.97 5.50 -7.00
N GLN A 93 -4.32 4.71 -8.00
CA GLN A 93 -5.00 3.45 -7.78
C GLN A 93 -4.14 2.51 -6.93
N LYS A 94 -2.85 2.44 -7.21
CA LYS A 94 -1.92 1.59 -6.44
C LYS A 94 -1.78 2.08 -5.00
N VAL A 95 -1.71 3.40 -4.80
CA VAL A 95 -1.68 3.99 -3.45
C VAL A 95 -2.95 3.59 -2.69
N ARG A 96 -4.11 3.69 -3.34
CA ARG A 96 -5.38 3.36 -2.70
C ARG A 96 -5.55 1.85 -2.48
N TYR A 97 -4.97 1.01 -3.32
CA TYR A 97 -4.90 -0.43 -3.03
C TYR A 97 -4.20 -0.67 -1.70
N LEU A 98 -3.05 -0.04 -1.50
CA LEU A 98 -2.31 -0.19 -0.26
C LEU A 98 -3.12 0.34 0.93
N ASP A 99 -3.71 1.52 0.79
CA ASP A 99 -4.56 2.10 1.84
C ASP A 99 -5.70 1.15 2.20
N LYS A 100 -6.34 0.55 1.19
CA LYS A 100 -7.47 -0.36 1.40
C LYS A 100 -7.03 -1.62 2.15
N LEU A 101 -5.91 -2.21 1.76
CA LEU A 101 -5.42 -3.43 2.41
C LEU A 101 -5.03 -3.17 3.87
N ILE A 102 -4.38 -2.06 4.14
CA ILE A 102 -4.02 -1.68 5.52
C ILE A 102 -5.28 -1.39 6.34
N ASP A 103 -6.29 -0.75 5.74
CA ASP A 103 -7.57 -0.51 6.40
C ASP A 103 -8.25 -1.82 6.76
N GLU A 104 -8.24 -2.80 5.87
CA GLU A 104 -8.80 -4.13 6.14
C GLU A 104 -8.06 -4.82 7.28
N LEU A 105 -6.74 -4.69 7.32
CA LEU A 105 -5.94 -5.21 8.42
C LEU A 105 -6.35 -4.58 9.75
N ALA A 106 -6.46 -3.25 9.77
CA ALA A 106 -6.86 -2.52 10.98
C ALA A 106 -8.27 -2.89 11.44
N LYS A 107 -9.16 -3.25 10.51
CA LYS A 107 -10.53 -3.67 10.83
C LYS A 107 -10.66 -5.12 11.28
N GLY A 108 -9.55 -5.83 11.36
CA GLY A 108 -9.53 -7.19 11.89
C GLY A 108 -9.71 -8.30 10.86
N LYS A 109 -9.64 -7.98 9.57
CA LYS A 109 -9.77 -9.01 8.54
C LYS A 109 -8.58 -9.99 8.62
N ALA A 110 -8.85 -11.27 8.40
CA ALA A 110 -7.80 -12.29 8.42
C ALA A 110 -6.84 -12.10 7.24
N MET A 111 -5.56 -12.37 7.46
CA MET A 111 -4.53 -12.20 6.42
C MET A 111 -4.85 -12.96 5.14
N GLU A 112 -5.33 -14.19 5.24
CA GLU A 112 -5.67 -14.99 4.05
C GLU A 112 -6.82 -14.40 3.23
N LYS A 113 -7.61 -13.50 3.83
CA LYS A 113 -8.68 -12.79 3.12
C LYS A 113 -8.22 -11.45 2.57
N ILE A 114 -7.23 -10.84 3.21
CA ILE A 114 -6.63 -9.60 2.74
C ILE A 114 -5.79 -9.87 1.49
N LEU A 115 -4.95 -10.92 1.57
CA LEU A 115 -4.10 -11.34 0.46
C LEU A 115 -4.92 -12.21 -0.49
N ARG A 116 -5.41 -11.63 -1.53
CA ARG A 116 -6.36 -12.25 -2.47
C ARG A 116 -5.64 -13.12 -3.50
N ASP A 117 -5.12 -14.19 -3.03
CA ASP A 117 -4.40 -15.15 -3.88
C ASP A 117 -5.34 -16.00 -4.76
#